data_23d14afc36b0208283b28b270fb5c834
#
_entry.id   23d14afc36b0208283b28b270fb5c834
#
_cell.length_a   1.000
_cell.length_b   1.000
_cell.length_c   1.000
_cell.angle_alpha   90.00
_cell.angle_beta   90.00
_cell.angle_gamma   90.00
#
_symmetry.space_group_name_H-M   'P 1'
#
loop_
_entity.id
_entity.type
_entity.pdbx_description
1 polymer ?
#
loop_
_entity_poly.entity_id
_entity_poly.type
_entity_poly.pdbx_seq_one_letter_code
_entity_poly.pdbx_strand_id
1 'polypeptide(L)'
;MQAIAQVGSNTRESKNNLKEMNLLGKVKTFKITPYKLVDYFGKITKGDKQEFWRGDVVIVFDEQGYKAENNTYNKVGQLSQKVIYKYDDKGKRISRDLYNSYGKLQMKFLYVYDNKGAKTAYNSYSPTGELNDSYLYKNDDKGRMIEETWIKKDKSFGSKYTYEYDKLGKLARMCQYTASETQVDNCTSYKYDKNGRISEIEIYNGNNSLSRRSVITYDDKGNEKEIKYYDGKGVFLEERSYTYKFDNNGNWIERIESINQFPKSFLEREITYYP
;
A
#
# COMPACT_ATOMS: atom_id res chain seq x y z
N MET A 1 -10.05 -2.89 -7.80
CA MET A 1 -9.15 -2.05 -8.61
C MET A 1 -8.05 -1.40 -7.78
N GLN A 2 -7.29 -2.17 -7.01
CA GLN A 2 -6.22 -1.67 -6.10
C GLN A 2 -5.08 -2.69 -5.95
N ALA A 3 -4.89 -3.60 -6.92
CA ALA A 3 -4.07 -4.79 -6.70
C ALA A 3 -2.55 -4.56 -6.75
N ILE A 4 -2.04 -3.52 -7.39
CA ILE A 4 -0.59 -3.39 -7.61
C ILE A 4 0.07 -2.45 -6.60
N ALA A 5 -0.60 -1.41 -6.15
CA ALA A 5 -0.11 -0.59 -5.03
C ALA A 5 -0.03 -1.37 -3.69
N GLN A 6 -0.67 -2.54 -3.61
CA GLN A 6 -0.70 -3.39 -2.42
C GLN A 6 0.39 -4.47 -2.34
N VAL A 7 1.11 -4.76 -3.41
CA VAL A 7 2.09 -5.87 -3.41
C VAL A 7 3.33 -5.57 -2.57
N GLY A 8 3.61 -4.31 -2.28
CA GLY A 8 4.61 -3.93 -1.26
C GLY A 8 4.00 -3.69 0.12
N SER A 9 2.69 -3.82 0.29
CA SER A 9 1.95 -3.48 1.51
C SER A 9 0.90 -4.52 1.92
N ASN A 10 1.03 -5.77 1.52
CA ASN A 10 0.20 -6.86 2.03
C ASN A 10 0.54 -7.28 3.46
N THR A 11 1.43 -6.59 4.11
CA THR A 11 1.27 -6.33 5.53
C THR A 11 0.29 -5.16 5.62
N ARG A 12 -0.76 -5.23 6.42
CA ARG A 12 -1.70 -4.11 6.71
C ARG A 12 -1.02 -2.85 7.23
N GLU A 13 0.29 -2.78 7.10
CA GLU A 13 1.17 -1.68 7.42
C GLU A 13 1.53 -0.92 6.15
N SER A 14 1.04 0.29 6.07
CA SER A 14 1.54 1.24 5.06
C SER A 14 3.06 1.42 5.23
N LYS A 15 3.74 1.65 4.11
CA LYS A 15 5.17 1.99 4.10
C LYS A 15 5.49 3.07 5.13
N ASN A 16 6.62 2.93 5.80
CA ASN A 16 7.01 3.76 6.93
C ASN A 16 7.78 5.01 6.55
N ASN A 17 8.52 4.98 5.44
CA ASN A 17 9.48 6.02 5.14
C ASN A 17 9.47 6.39 3.65
N LEU A 18 10.16 7.48 3.33
CA LEU A 18 10.23 8.05 2.00
C LEU A 18 10.73 7.05 0.95
N LYS A 19 11.78 6.28 1.28
CA LYS A 19 12.36 5.28 0.37
C LYS A 19 11.35 4.19 0.00
N GLU A 20 10.59 3.69 0.97
CA GLU A 20 9.55 2.68 0.76
C GLU A 20 8.39 3.21 -0.08
N MET A 21 8.15 4.53 -0.03
CA MET A 21 7.14 5.23 -0.81
C MET A 21 7.64 5.72 -2.18
N ASN A 22 8.90 5.45 -2.50
CA ASN A 22 9.57 5.95 -3.71
C ASN A 22 9.48 7.49 -3.82
N LEU A 23 9.76 8.18 -2.70
CA LEU A 23 9.83 9.64 -2.62
C LEU A 23 11.29 10.08 -2.46
N LEU A 24 11.67 11.10 -3.21
CA LEU A 24 13.02 11.65 -3.29
C LEU A 24 13.10 13.01 -2.56
N GLY A 25 14.27 13.29 -1.99
CA GLY A 25 14.51 14.51 -1.23
C GLY A 25 13.94 14.44 0.20
N LYS A 26 14.07 15.54 0.93
CA LYS A 26 13.59 15.67 2.31
C LYS A 26 12.10 16.03 2.33
N VAL A 27 11.22 15.13 1.91
CA VAL A 27 9.77 15.39 1.85
C VAL A 27 9.21 15.61 3.25
N LYS A 28 8.48 16.73 3.43
CA LYS A 28 7.77 17.08 4.67
C LYS A 28 6.31 16.64 4.62
N THR A 29 5.61 16.94 3.52
CA THR A 29 4.22 16.52 3.34
C THR A 29 3.99 15.95 1.96
N PHE A 30 3.00 15.06 1.88
CA PHE A 30 2.62 14.37 0.66
C PHE A 30 1.11 14.19 0.62
N LYS A 31 0.50 14.61 -0.49
CA LYS A 31 -0.94 14.45 -0.75
C LYS A 31 -1.16 13.95 -2.17
N ILE A 32 -2.15 13.08 -2.37
CA ILE A 32 -2.63 12.66 -3.71
C ILE A 32 -4.10 13.01 -3.84
N THR A 33 -4.44 13.68 -4.95
CA THR A 33 -5.82 14.01 -5.29
C THR A 33 -6.17 13.45 -6.67
N PRO A 34 -7.27 12.66 -6.79
CA PRO A 34 -7.76 12.16 -8.07
C PRO A 34 -8.72 13.15 -8.74
N TYR A 35 -8.54 13.36 -10.05
CA TYR A 35 -9.37 14.24 -10.86
C TYR A 35 -9.98 13.49 -12.04
N LYS A 36 -11.12 14.00 -12.54
CA LYS A 36 -11.66 13.65 -13.84
C LYS A 36 -10.73 14.23 -14.92
N LEU A 37 -10.78 13.65 -16.10
CA LEU A 37 -10.14 14.21 -17.28
C LEU A 37 -11.15 14.98 -18.12
N VAL A 38 -10.69 16.07 -18.71
CA VAL A 38 -11.44 16.83 -19.70
C VAL A 38 -10.62 16.85 -20.98
N ASP A 39 -11.26 16.45 -22.09
CA ASP A 39 -10.68 16.60 -23.41
C ASP A 39 -11.12 17.96 -24.00
N TYR A 40 -10.14 18.83 -24.24
CA TYR A 40 -10.32 20.11 -24.89
C TYR A 40 -9.65 20.05 -26.25
N PHE A 41 -10.44 19.73 -27.30
CA PHE A 41 -9.96 19.62 -28.68
C PHE A 41 -8.70 18.74 -28.84
N GLY A 42 -8.69 17.57 -28.24
CA GLY A 42 -7.55 16.63 -28.26
C GLY A 42 -6.47 16.91 -27.22
N LYS A 43 -6.59 17.98 -26.42
CA LYS A 43 -5.72 18.24 -25.29
C LYS A 43 -6.38 17.76 -24.01
N ILE A 44 -5.81 16.71 -23.43
CA ILE A 44 -6.26 16.16 -22.15
C ILE A 44 -5.81 17.05 -20.99
N THR A 45 -6.76 17.51 -20.19
CA THR A 45 -6.52 18.39 -19.03
C THR A 45 -7.20 17.87 -17.77
N LYS A 46 -6.79 18.40 -16.62
CA LYS A 46 -7.39 18.17 -15.33
C LYS A 46 -8.76 18.85 -15.25
N GLY A 47 -9.80 18.09 -14.90
CA GLY A 47 -11.14 18.57 -14.60
C GLY A 47 -11.43 18.61 -13.09
N ASP A 48 -12.68 18.34 -12.70
CA ASP A 48 -13.11 18.28 -11.30
C ASP A 48 -12.55 17.07 -10.59
N LYS A 49 -12.52 17.13 -9.24
CA LYS A 49 -12.18 15.98 -8.40
C LYS A 49 -13.12 14.80 -8.68
N GLN A 50 -12.59 13.58 -8.64
CA GLN A 50 -13.37 12.36 -8.88
C GLN A 50 -14.57 12.27 -7.93
N GLU A 51 -15.69 11.70 -8.38
CA GLU A 51 -16.92 11.55 -7.58
C GLU A 51 -16.73 10.70 -6.31
N PHE A 52 -15.85 9.69 -6.38
CA PHE A 52 -15.50 8.86 -5.23
C PHE A 52 -14.55 9.54 -4.23
N TRP A 53 -13.99 10.72 -4.57
CA TRP A 53 -13.15 11.46 -3.64
C TRP A 53 -13.95 11.88 -2.41
N ARG A 54 -13.46 11.55 -1.23
CA ARG A 54 -14.15 11.79 0.06
C ARG A 54 -13.49 12.88 0.88
N GLY A 55 -12.35 13.38 0.42
CA GLY A 55 -11.53 14.39 1.09
C GLY A 55 -10.05 14.06 0.90
N ASP A 56 -9.21 14.99 1.30
CA ASP A 56 -7.77 14.86 1.14
C ASP A 56 -7.16 13.99 2.26
N VAL A 57 -6.13 13.24 1.89
CA VAL A 57 -5.27 12.53 2.85
C VAL A 57 -3.87 13.12 2.73
N VAL A 58 -3.40 13.75 3.81
CA VAL A 58 -2.08 14.35 3.89
C VAL A 58 -1.19 13.50 4.81
N ILE A 59 -0.11 12.97 4.26
CA ILE A 59 0.92 12.26 5.01
C ILE A 59 2.00 13.28 5.40
N VAL A 60 2.38 13.29 6.67
CA VAL A 60 3.48 14.10 7.20
C VAL A 60 4.63 13.18 7.56
N PHE A 61 5.84 13.55 7.14
CA PHE A 61 7.08 12.87 7.51
C PHE A 61 7.85 13.72 8.51
N ASP A 62 8.67 13.08 9.34
CA ASP A 62 9.67 13.75 10.14
C ASP A 62 10.95 14.03 9.31
N GLU A 63 11.93 14.72 9.89
CA GLU A 63 13.18 15.08 9.22
C GLU A 63 14.05 13.85 8.88
N GLN A 64 13.85 12.72 9.54
CA GLN A 64 14.49 11.42 9.25
C GLN A 64 13.79 10.70 8.10
N GLY A 65 12.64 11.21 7.64
CA GLY A 65 11.85 10.63 6.55
C GLY A 65 10.91 9.50 6.97
N TYR A 66 10.67 9.33 8.28
CA TYR A 66 9.62 8.43 8.75
C TYR A 66 8.26 9.11 8.76
N LYS A 67 7.22 8.34 8.49
CA LYS A 67 5.83 8.82 8.54
C LYS A 67 5.44 9.18 9.97
N ALA A 68 5.29 10.48 10.27
CA ALA A 68 4.89 10.98 11.58
C ALA A 68 3.37 10.99 11.74
N GLU A 69 2.64 11.45 10.71
CA GLU A 69 1.20 11.58 10.75
C GLU A 69 0.53 11.18 9.42
N ASN A 70 -0.74 10.82 9.52
CA ASN A 70 -1.64 10.69 8.38
C ASN A 70 -2.94 11.42 8.75
N ASN A 71 -3.19 12.55 8.10
CA ASN A 71 -4.33 13.43 8.37
C ASN A 71 -5.35 13.28 7.25
N THR A 72 -6.56 12.84 7.59
CA THR A 72 -7.67 12.71 6.65
C THR A 72 -8.63 13.87 6.83
N TYR A 73 -8.95 14.55 5.75
CA TYR A 73 -9.87 15.69 5.69
C TYR A 73 -11.15 15.29 4.95
N ASN A 74 -12.25 15.92 5.28
CA ASN A 74 -13.50 15.77 4.52
C ASN A 74 -13.50 16.67 3.26
N LYS A 75 -14.57 16.61 2.46
CA LYS A 75 -14.71 17.38 1.21
C LYS A 75 -14.65 18.89 1.38
N VAL A 76 -14.96 19.40 2.58
CA VAL A 76 -14.91 20.85 2.90
C VAL A 76 -13.61 21.26 3.59
N GLY A 77 -12.61 20.36 3.61
CA GLY A 77 -11.27 20.65 4.13
C GLY A 77 -11.15 20.60 5.67
N GLN A 78 -12.15 20.07 6.39
CA GLN A 78 -12.07 19.90 7.83
C GLN A 78 -11.43 18.55 8.16
N LEU A 79 -10.55 18.54 9.18
CA LEU A 79 -9.93 17.31 9.68
C LEU A 79 -11.03 16.35 10.17
N SER A 80 -11.08 15.15 9.64
CA SER A 80 -11.99 14.09 10.05
C SER A 80 -11.31 13.02 10.91
N GLN A 81 -10.04 12.75 10.64
CA GLN A 81 -9.27 11.73 11.34
C GLN A 81 -7.78 12.06 11.32
N LYS A 82 -7.07 11.76 12.40
CA LYS A 82 -5.62 11.86 12.50
C LYS A 82 -5.04 10.55 12.99
N VAL A 83 -3.97 10.10 12.35
CA VAL A 83 -3.16 8.97 12.81
C VAL A 83 -1.77 9.49 13.17
N ILE A 84 -1.27 9.15 14.34
CA ILE A 84 0.08 9.49 14.81
C ILE A 84 0.88 8.20 14.91
N TYR A 85 2.10 8.19 14.35
CA TYR A 85 3.02 7.06 14.36
C TYR A 85 4.18 7.35 15.32
N LYS A 86 4.62 6.31 16.05
CA LYS A 86 5.79 6.39 16.92
C LYS A 86 6.77 5.29 16.60
N TYR A 87 8.05 5.61 16.72
CA TYR A 87 9.17 4.72 16.39
C TYR A 87 10.12 4.63 17.57
N ASP A 88 10.88 3.53 17.64
CA ASP A 88 12.01 3.40 18.53
C ASP A 88 13.26 4.08 17.91
N ASP A 89 14.36 4.11 18.66
CA ASP A 89 15.62 4.73 18.27
C ASP A 89 16.27 4.06 17.02
N LYS A 90 15.78 2.86 16.65
CA LYS A 90 16.22 2.11 15.47
C LYS A 90 15.29 2.32 14.26
N GLY A 91 14.29 3.19 14.39
CA GLY A 91 13.30 3.46 13.33
C GLY A 91 12.26 2.37 13.15
N LYS A 92 12.09 1.45 14.12
CA LYS A 92 11.00 0.48 14.10
C LYS A 92 9.74 1.12 14.65
N ARG A 93 8.61 0.94 13.97
CA ARG A 93 7.32 1.45 14.43
C ARG A 93 6.87 0.71 15.68
N ILE A 94 6.70 1.43 16.79
CA ILE A 94 6.24 0.87 18.07
C ILE A 94 4.76 1.09 18.33
N SER A 95 4.18 2.19 17.79
CA SER A 95 2.74 2.42 17.90
C SER A 95 2.17 3.21 16.73
N ARG A 96 0.84 3.11 16.62
CA ARG A 96 0.00 3.94 15.77
C ARG A 96 -1.27 4.26 16.54
N ASP A 97 -1.52 5.54 16.76
CA ASP A 97 -2.67 6.03 17.52
C ASP A 97 -3.64 6.76 16.59
N LEU A 98 -4.92 6.39 16.65
CA LEU A 98 -5.99 6.94 15.81
C LEU A 98 -6.86 7.89 16.61
N TYR A 99 -7.03 9.12 16.11
CA TYR A 99 -7.83 10.18 16.72
C TYR A 99 -8.95 10.63 15.79
N ASN A 100 -10.09 11.02 16.35
CA ASN A 100 -11.16 11.66 15.59
C ASN A 100 -10.89 13.16 15.35
N SER A 101 -11.85 13.84 14.71
CA SER A 101 -11.79 15.29 14.42
C SER A 101 -11.67 16.18 15.64
N TYR A 102 -12.08 15.73 16.83
CA TYR A 102 -12.00 16.46 18.09
C TYR A 102 -10.72 16.17 18.89
N GLY A 103 -9.76 15.44 18.30
CA GLY A 103 -8.53 15.05 18.99
C GLY A 103 -8.71 13.94 20.03
N LYS A 104 -9.89 13.30 20.09
CA LYS A 104 -10.16 12.19 21.02
C LYS A 104 -9.63 10.88 20.43
N LEU A 105 -8.81 10.16 21.22
CA LEU A 105 -8.32 8.83 20.88
C LEU A 105 -9.49 7.90 20.59
N GLN A 106 -9.44 7.19 19.46
CA GLN A 106 -10.42 6.19 19.03
C GLN A 106 -9.87 4.78 19.13
N MET A 107 -8.58 4.60 18.81
CA MET A 107 -7.94 3.32 18.80
C MET A 107 -6.43 3.47 18.93
N LYS A 108 -5.81 2.56 19.66
CA LYS A 108 -4.36 2.46 19.80
C LYS A 108 -3.88 1.13 19.21
N PHE A 109 -2.78 1.18 18.49
CA PHE A 109 -2.17 -0.02 17.92
C PHE A 109 -0.74 -0.13 18.42
N LEU A 110 -0.36 -1.32 18.88
CA LEU A 110 0.98 -1.62 19.37
C LEU A 110 1.64 -2.71 18.54
N TYR A 111 2.91 -2.52 18.24
CA TYR A 111 3.75 -3.47 17.52
C TYR A 111 4.66 -4.19 18.52
N VAL A 112 4.72 -5.49 18.43
CA VAL A 112 5.56 -6.34 19.29
C VAL A 112 6.64 -6.98 18.44
N TYR A 113 7.87 -6.96 18.94
CA TYR A 113 9.03 -7.52 18.29
C TYR A 113 9.73 -8.50 19.21
N ASP A 114 10.36 -9.51 18.65
CA ASP A 114 11.23 -10.42 19.40
C ASP A 114 12.61 -9.77 19.68
N ASN A 115 13.47 -10.50 20.40
CA ASN A 115 14.81 -10.05 20.74
C ASN A 115 15.75 -9.93 19.52
N LYS A 116 15.42 -10.56 18.39
CA LYS A 116 16.12 -10.42 17.11
C LYS A 116 15.57 -9.24 16.28
N GLY A 117 14.47 -8.65 16.75
CA GLY A 117 13.82 -7.52 16.12
C GLY A 117 12.88 -7.87 14.97
N ALA A 118 12.47 -9.12 14.85
CA ALA A 118 11.39 -9.51 13.96
C ALA A 118 10.04 -9.23 14.62
N LYS A 119 9.07 -8.75 13.86
CA LYS A 119 7.73 -8.45 14.36
C LYS A 119 6.99 -9.73 14.64
N THR A 120 6.44 -9.86 15.87
CA THR A 120 5.71 -11.05 16.33
C THR A 120 4.22 -10.81 16.54
N ALA A 121 3.82 -9.55 16.77
CA ALA A 121 2.41 -9.20 16.88
C ALA A 121 2.15 -7.73 16.52
N TYR A 122 0.90 -7.46 16.20
CA TYR A 122 0.30 -6.14 16.04
C TYR A 122 -1.09 -6.17 16.65
N ASN A 123 -1.28 -5.45 17.73
CA ASN A 123 -2.49 -5.50 18.52
C ASN A 123 -3.24 -4.17 18.47
N SER A 124 -4.57 -4.21 18.34
CA SER A 124 -5.43 -3.05 18.42
C SER A 124 -6.17 -3.00 19.75
N TYR A 125 -6.24 -1.81 20.34
CA TYR A 125 -6.86 -1.56 21.64
C TYR A 125 -7.89 -0.45 21.54
N SER A 126 -8.97 -0.56 22.34
CA SER A 126 -9.90 0.53 22.58
C SER A 126 -9.20 1.70 23.30
N PRO A 127 -9.83 2.90 23.38
CA PRO A 127 -9.32 4.01 24.21
C PRO A 127 -9.19 3.68 25.69
N THR A 128 -9.99 2.71 26.18
CA THR A 128 -9.96 2.22 27.58
C THR A 128 -8.91 1.15 27.82
N GLY A 129 -8.17 0.73 26.78
CA GLY A 129 -7.11 -0.28 26.89
C GLY A 129 -7.58 -1.73 26.69
N GLU A 130 -8.83 -1.96 26.31
CA GLU A 130 -9.31 -3.30 25.97
C GLU A 130 -8.77 -3.76 24.62
N LEU A 131 -8.27 -5.00 24.54
CA LEU A 131 -7.83 -5.63 23.31
C LEU A 131 -9.03 -5.87 22.38
N ASN A 132 -8.95 -5.39 21.14
CA ASN A 132 -9.95 -5.63 20.09
C ASN A 132 -9.50 -6.79 19.19
N ASP A 133 -8.37 -6.62 18.50
CA ASP A 133 -7.87 -7.59 17.54
C ASP A 133 -6.38 -7.80 17.71
N SER A 134 -5.90 -8.98 17.34
CA SER A 134 -4.49 -9.33 17.27
C SER A 134 -4.12 -9.85 15.90
N TYR A 135 -3.01 -9.39 15.37
CA TYR A 135 -2.33 -9.96 14.21
C TYR A 135 -1.05 -10.59 14.70
N LEU A 136 -0.96 -11.91 14.57
CA LEU A 136 0.18 -12.69 15.01
C LEU A 136 1.06 -13.04 13.81
N TYR A 137 2.37 -12.95 13.98
CA TYR A 137 3.33 -13.16 12.91
C TYR A 137 4.27 -14.32 13.27
N LYS A 138 4.49 -15.23 12.31
CA LYS A 138 5.59 -16.19 12.35
C LYS A 138 6.67 -15.74 11.38
N ASN A 139 7.90 -15.87 11.80
CA ASN A 139 9.06 -15.50 11.02
C ASN A 139 9.96 -16.72 10.80
N ASP A 140 10.68 -16.75 9.68
CA ASP A 140 11.73 -17.74 9.45
C ASP A 140 13.02 -17.37 10.19
N ASP A 141 14.03 -18.24 10.08
CA ASP A 141 15.32 -18.06 10.75
C ASP A 141 16.08 -16.78 10.29
N LYS A 142 15.71 -16.22 9.14
CA LYS A 142 16.24 -14.95 8.61
C LYS A 142 15.44 -13.73 9.06
N GLY A 143 14.41 -13.92 9.91
CA GLY A 143 13.52 -12.87 10.39
C GLY A 143 12.49 -12.38 9.34
N ARG A 144 12.28 -13.13 8.25
CA ARG A 144 11.26 -12.82 7.25
C ARG A 144 9.93 -13.42 7.68
N MET A 145 8.85 -12.64 7.54
CA MET A 145 7.50 -13.08 7.89
C MET A 145 7.02 -14.18 6.94
N ILE A 146 6.69 -15.35 7.47
CA ILE A 146 6.17 -16.51 6.73
C ILE A 146 4.68 -16.74 6.96
N GLU A 147 4.11 -16.17 8.03
CA GLU A 147 2.68 -16.25 8.32
C GLU A 147 2.22 -14.99 9.06
N GLU A 148 1.02 -14.53 8.72
CA GLU A 148 0.26 -13.53 9.46
C GLU A 148 -1.13 -14.10 9.74
N THR A 149 -1.57 -14.11 11.00
CA THR A 149 -2.90 -14.58 11.41
C THR A 149 -3.64 -13.49 12.16
N TRP A 150 -4.83 -13.12 11.68
CA TRP A 150 -5.74 -12.23 12.39
C TRP A 150 -6.65 -13.01 13.32
N ILE A 151 -6.60 -12.64 14.60
CA ILE A 151 -7.44 -13.15 15.68
C ILE A 151 -8.37 -12.02 16.12
N LYS A 152 -9.67 -12.29 16.12
CA LYS A 152 -10.71 -11.33 16.51
C LYS A 152 -10.78 -11.14 18.02
N LYS A 153 -11.52 -10.13 18.50
CA LYS A 153 -11.74 -9.84 19.91
C LYS A 153 -12.24 -11.05 20.72
N ASP A 154 -13.12 -11.86 20.13
CA ASP A 154 -13.68 -13.07 20.72
C ASP A 154 -12.72 -14.30 20.66
N LYS A 155 -11.48 -14.08 20.26
CA LYS A 155 -10.43 -15.08 20.04
C LYS A 155 -10.69 -16.05 18.89
N SER A 156 -11.74 -15.81 18.08
CA SER A 156 -11.98 -16.62 16.88
C SER A 156 -11.02 -16.23 15.74
N PHE A 157 -10.81 -17.17 14.83
CA PHE A 157 -10.05 -16.95 13.60
C PHE A 157 -10.71 -15.87 12.71
N GLY A 158 -9.93 -14.96 12.20
CA GLY A 158 -10.36 -13.95 11.24
C GLY A 158 -9.89 -14.25 9.82
N SER A 159 -8.57 -14.30 9.63
CA SER A 159 -7.93 -14.65 8.35
C SER A 159 -6.46 -15.00 8.59
N LYS A 160 -5.88 -15.69 7.62
CA LYS A 160 -4.44 -15.98 7.61
C LYS A 160 -3.85 -15.69 6.24
N TYR A 161 -2.59 -15.25 6.23
CA TYR A 161 -1.74 -15.16 5.05
C TYR A 161 -0.48 -15.96 5.29
N THR A 162 -0.01 -16.66 4.26
CA THR A 162 1.31 -17.32 4.26
C THR A 162 2.18 -16.73 3.16
N TYR A 163 3.49 -16.70 3.39
CA TYR A 163 4.47 -16.05 2.51
C TYR A 163 5.63 -16.99 2.22
N GLU A 164 5.96 -17.12 0.94
CA GLU A 164 7.11 -17.88 0.47
C GLU A 164 8.08 -16.94 -0.25
N TYR A 165 9.37 -17.18 -0.10
CA TYR A 165 10.41 -16.34 -0.65
C TYR A 165 11.29 -17.12 -1.62
N ASP A 166 11.76 -16.44 -2.65
CA ASP A 166 12.73 -16.98 -3.60
C ASP A 166 14.15 -17.08 -2.98
N LYS A 167 15.08 -17.64 -3.76
CA LYS A 167 16.48 -17.81 -3.35
C LYS A 167 17.20 -16.49 -3.07
N LEU A 168 16.72 -15.37 -3.64
CA LEU A 168 17.23 -14.01 -3.42
C LEU A 168 16.56 -13.31 -2.24
N GLY A 169 15.59 -13.98 -1.56
CA GLY A 169 14.86 -13.42 -0.42
C GLY A 169 13.71 -12.48 -0.80
N LYS A 170 13.29 -12.47 -2.07
CA LYS A 170 12.11 -11.70 -2.51
C LYS A 170 10.86 -12.55 -2.34
N LEU A 171 9.71 -11.92 -2.06
CA LEU A 171 8.42 -12.59 -1.94
C LEU A 171 8.06 -13.27 -3.26
N ALA A 172 8.04 -14.60 -3.28
CA ALA A 172 7.71 -15.37 -4.47
C ALA A 172 6.22 -15.71 -4.54
N ARG A 173 5.59 -15.99 -3.39
CA ARG A 173 4.18 -16.37 -3.31
C ARG A 173 3.57 -15.92 -1.99
N MET A 174 2.29 -15.55 -2.03
CA MET A 174 1.46 -15.26 -0.87
C MET A 174 0.13 -15.99 -1.05
N CYS A 175 -0.36 -16.68 -0.02
CA CYS A 175 -1.67 -17.32 -0.03
C CYS A 175 -2.56 -16.76 1.09
N GLN A 176 -3.85 -16.62 0.80
CA GLN A 176 -4.87 -16.11 1.70
C GLN A 176 -5.83 -17.22 2.12
N TYR A 177 -6.26 -17.17 3.38
CA TYR A 177 -7.20 -18.06 4.02
C TYR A 177 -8.20 -17.21 4.81
N THR A 178 -9.50 -17.30 4.50
CA THR A 178 -10.55 -16.53 5.18
C THR A 178 -11.65 -17.40 5.75
N ALA A 179 -11.99 -18.52 5.09
CA ALA A 179 -13.02 -19.42 5.55
C ALA A 179 -12.55 -20.32 6.70
N SER A 180 -11.27 -20.73 6.69
CA SER A 180 -10.64 -21.54 7.72
C SER A 180 -9.12 -21.39 7.69
N GLU A 181 -8.42 -21.93 8.71
CA GLU A 181 -6.95 -21.91 8.78
C GLU A 181 -6.27 -22.84 7.75
N THR A 182 -7.01 -23.76 7.15
CA THR A 182 -6.46 -24.80 6.26
C THR A 182 -6.92 -24.67 4.81
N GLN A 183 -8.05 -24.03 4.54
CA GLN A 183 -8.58 -23.88 3.19
C GLN A 183 -8.05 -22.61 2.55
N VAL A 184 -7.26 -22.77 1.48
CA VAL A 184 -6.76 -21.65 0.66
C VAL A 184 -7.91 -21.05 -0.15
N ASP A 185 -8.07 -19.72 -0.08
CA ASP A 185 -9.02 -18.99 -0.94
C ASP A 185 -8.38 -18.61 -2.27
N ASN A 186 -7.18 -18.06 -2.20
CA ASN A 186 -6.40 -17.66 -3.37
C ASN A 186 -4.91 -17.58 -3.03
N CYS A 187 -4.07 -17.63 -4.06
CA CYS A 187 -2.64 -17.35 -3.96
C CYS A 187 -2.22 -16.33 -5.02
N THR A 188 -1.23 -15.52 -4.70
CA THR A 188 -0.59 -14.60 -5.64
C THR A 188 0.89 -14.92 -5.73
N SER A 189 1.39 -15.11 -6.96
CA SER A 189 2.82 -15.32 -7.23
C SER A 189 3.42 -14.10 -7.92
N TYR A 190 4.71 -13.85 -7.67
CA TYR A 190 5.43 -12.66 -8.11
C TYR A 190 6.69 -13.05 -8.85
N LYS A 191 6.95 -12.38 -10.00
CA LYS A 191 8.23 -12.42 -10.70
C LYS A 191 8.84 -11.04 -10.72
N TYR A 192 10.15 -10.96 -10.84
CA TYR A 192 10.90 -9.72 -10.72
C TYR A 192 11.78 -9.49 -11.95
N ASP A 193 11.93 -8.22 -12.34
CA ASP A 193 12.88 -7.80 -13.36
C ASP A 193 14.33 -7.80 -12.81
N LYS A 194 15.29 -7.53 -13.70
CA LYS A 194 16.73 -7.44 -13.35
C LYS A 194 17.05 -6.37 -12.30
N ASN A 195 16.18 -5.35 -12.15
CA ASN A 195 16.33 -4.28 -11.16
C ASN A 195 15.62 -4.60 -9.84
N GLY A 196 14.99 -5.78 -9.75
CA GLY A 196 14.31 -6.23 -8.54
C GLY A 196 12.90 -5.68 -8.36
N ARG A 197 12.29 -5.10 -9.38
CA ARG A 197 10.91 -4.63 -9.40
C ARG A 197 9.99 -5.75 -9.89
N ILE A 198 8.74 -5.79 -9.42
CA ILE A 198 7.77 -6.81 -9.84
C ILE A 198 7.47 -6.64 -11.33
N SER A 199 7.79 -7.64 -12.13
CA SER A 199 7.52 -7.66 -13.57
C SER A 199 6.29 -8.47 -13.95
N GLU A 200 5.86 -9.39 -13.09
CA GLU A 200 4.68 -10.22 -13.33
C GLU A 200 4.00 -10.58 -12.01
N ILE A 201 2.67 -10.58 -12.03
CA ILE A 201 1.81 -11.03 -10.93
C ILE A 201 0.83 -12.06 -11.50
N GLU A 202 0.75 -13.22 -10.86
CA GLU A 202 -0.19 -14.28 -11.18
C GLU A 202 -1.08 -14.55 -9.98
N ILE A 203 -2.40 -14.56 -10.19
CA ILE A 203 -3.41 -14.84 -9.16
C ILE A 203 -4.04 -16.19 -9.44
N TYR A 204 -4.01 -17.06 -8.43
CA TYR A 204 -4.56 -18.40 -8.46
C TYR A 204 -5.76 -18.53 -7.52
N ASN A 205 -6.78 -19.25 -7.94
CA ASN A 205 -7.91 -19.65 -7.08
C ASN A 205 -7.46 -20.71 -6.04
N GLY A 206 -8.32 -20.98 -5.05
CA GLY A 206 -8.05 -21.96 -4.01
C GLY A 206 -7.75 -23.39 -4.51
N ASN A 207 -8.24 -23.77 -5.69
CA ASN A 207 -7.92 -25.03 -6.37
C ASN A 207 -6.61 -24.97 -7.20
N ASN A 208 -5.81 -23.90 -7.03
CA ASN A 208 -4.56 -23.65 -7.73
C ASN A 208 -4.70 -23.47 -9.27
N SER A 209 -5.89 -23.15 -9.78
CA SER A 209 -6.06 -22.73 -11.16
C SER A 209 -5.70 -21.25 -11.34
N LEU A 210 -4.97 -20.91 -12.42
CA LEU A 210 -4.66 -19.52 -12.75
C LEU A 210 -5.97 -18.76 -13.06
N SER A 211 -6.20 -17.66 -12.36
CA SER A 211 -7.36 -16.79 -12.53
C SER A 211 -7.02 -15.55 -13.34
N ARG A 212 -5.88 -14.93 -13.07
CA ARG A 212 -5.43 -13.71 -13.73
C ARG A 212 -3.90 -13.61 -13.75
N ARG A 213 -3.37 -12.99 -14.80
CA ARG A 213 -1.96 -12.63 -14.92
C ARG A 213 -1.83 -11.16 -15.29
N SER A 214 -0.85 -10.47 -14.69
CA SER A 214 -0.51 -9.08 -15.00
C SER A 214 0.97 -9.00 -15.33
N VAL A 215 1.32 -8.27 -16.40
CA VAL A 215 2.70 -8.01 -16.80
C VAL A 215 2.96 -6.52 -16.69
N ILE A 216 4.04 -6.14 -16.01
CA ILE A 216 4.34 -4.75 -15.63
C ILE A 216 5.67 -4.34 -16.25
N THR A 217 5.68 -3.18 -16.88
CA THR A 217 6.90 -2.51 -17.35
C THR A 217 7.08 -1.18 -16.65
N TYR A 218 8.30 -0.66 -16.65
CA TYR A 218 8.68 0.54 -15.93
C TYR A 218 9.41 1.53 -16.84
N ASP A 219 9.30 2.82 -16.53
CA ASP A 219 10.11 3.86 -17.12
C ASP A 219 11.55 3.85 -16.55
N ASP A 220 12.41 4.72 -17.10
CA ASP A 220 13.83 4.83 -16.69
C ASP A 220 13.98 5.35 -15.24
N LYS A 221 12.95 6.00 -14.69
CA LYS A 221 12.91 6.49 -13.30
C LYS A 221 12.32 5.48 -12.32
N GLY A 222 11.88 4.30 -12.82
CA GLY A 222 11.33 3.23 -12.01
C GLY A 222 9.84 3.36 -11.70
N ASN A 223 9.12 4.26 -12.36
CA ASN A 223 7.66 4.32 -12.26
C ASN A 223 7.02 3.30 -13.22
N GLU A 224 5.83 2.79 -12.86
CA GLU A 224 5.06 1.91 -13.74
C GLU A 224 4.77 2.62 -15.08
N LYS A 225 5.17 2.03 -16.19
CA LYS A 225 4.93 2.57 -17.52
C LYS A 225 3.71 1.95 -18.16
N GLU A 226 3.60 0.63 -18.06
CA GLU A 226 2.51 -0.14 -18.67
C GLU A 226 2.21 -1.37 -17.84
N ILE A 227 0.93 -1.75 -17.78
CA ILE A 227 0.45 -2.99 -17.16
C ILE A 227 -0.52 -3.66 -18.12
N LYS A 228 -0.22 -4.89 -18.52
CA LYS A 228 -1.12 -5.72 -19.32
C LYS A 228 -1.76 -6.78 -18.46
N TYR A 229 -3.07 -6.92 -18.59
CA TYR A 229 -3.88 -7.91 -17.86
C TYR A 229 -4.37 -9.00 -18.79
N TYR A 230 -4.32 -10.22 -18.29
CA TYR A 230 -4.78 -11.43 -18.99
C TYR A 230 -5.65 -12.26 -18.05
N ASP A 231 -6.61 -12.99 -18.61
CA ASP A 231 -7.34 -14.00 -17.85
C ASP A 231 -6.49 -15.26 -17.59
N GLY A 232 -7.08 -16.26 -16.91
CA GLY A 232 -6.41 -17.52 -16.58
C GLY A 232 -6.10 -18.41 -17.79
N LYS A 233 -6.67 -18.12 -18.95
CA LYS A 233 -6.39 -18.82 -20.22
C LYS A 233 -5.35 -18.08 -21.08
N GLY A 234 -4.85 -16.94 -20.62
CA GLY A 234 -3.90 -16.10 -21.35
C GLY A 234 -4.54 -15.15 -22.36
N VAL A 235 -5.87 -15.00 -22.35
CA VAL A 235 -6.56 -14.05 -23.22
C VAL A 235 -6.33 -12.64 -22.68
N PHE A 236 -5.92 -11.71 -23.54
CA PHE A 236 -5.73 -10.31 -23.21
C PHE A 236 -7.07 -9.67 -22.78
N LEU A 237 -7.05 -8.93 -21.68
CA LEU A 237 -8.22 -8.26 -21.10
C LEU A 237 -8.13 -6.75 -21.25
N GLU A 238 -7.03 -6.16 -20.79
CA GLU A 238 -6.89 -4.70 -20.64
C GLU A 238 -5.41 -4.32 -20.59
N GLU A 239 -5.08 -3.17 -21.13
CA GLU A 239 -3.79 -2.50 -20.94
C GLU A 239 -3.99 -1.18 -20.21
N ARG A 240 -3.15 -0.90 -19.22
CA ARG A 240 -3.02 0.42 -18.59
C ARG A 240 -1.66 0.99 -18.89
N SER A 241 -1.64 2.23 -19.30
CA SER A 241 -0.40 2.97 -19.49
C SER A 241 -0.43 4.27 -18.69
N TYR A 242 0.76 4.73 -18.30
CA TYR A 242 0.92 5.87 -17.42
C TYR A 242 1.91 6.87 -18.02
N THR A 243 1.54 8.15 -17.94
CA THR A 243 2.44 9.28 -18.25
C THR A 243 2.59 10.16 -17.02
N TYR A 244 3.76 10.79 -16.86
CA TYR A 244 4.12 11.50 -15.65
C TYR A 244 4.69 12.88 -15.97
N LYS A 245 4.43 13.86 -15.06
CA LYS A 245 5.25 15.06 -14.92
C LYS A 245 5.95 15.01 -13.56
N PHE A 246 7.13 15.61 -13.49
CA PHE A 246 7.99 15.55 -12.33
C PHE A 246 8.32 16.95 -11.81
N ASP A 247 8.55 17.04 -10.48
CA ASP A 247 9.15 18.22 -9.87
C ASP A 247 10.68 18.24 -10.03
N ASN A 248 11.32 19.28 -9.50
CA ASN A 248 12.77 19.45 -9.55
C ASN A 248 13.55 18.39 -8.71
N ASN A 249 12.90 17.72 -7.77
CA ASN A 249 13.49 16.64 -6.97
C ASN A 249 13.34 15.26 -7.63
N GLY A 250 12.65 15.18 -8.78
CA GLY A 250 12.41 13.93 -9.51
C GLY A 250 11.21 13.14 -9.01
N ASN A 251 10.39 13.67 -8.12
CA ASN A 251 9.12 13.07 -7.74
C ASN A 251 8.06 13.40 -8.80
N TRP A 252 7.24 12.40 -9.19
CA TRP A 252 6.14 12.73 -10.08
C TRP A 252 5.05 13.51 -9.33
N ILE A 253 4.56 14.57 -9.96
CA ILE A 253 3.52 15.47 -9.43
C ILE A 253 2.19 15.34 -10.17
N GLU A 254 2.22 14.91 -11.43
CA GLU A 254 1.02 14.57 -12.19
C GLU A 254 1.19 13.20 -12.83
N ARG A 255 0.10 12.41 -12.85
CA ARG A 255 0.03 11.12 -13.54
C ARG A 255 -1.29 11.01 -14.30
N ILE A 256 -1.22 10.71 -15.59
CA ILE A 256 -2.39 10.31 -16.39
C ILE A 256 -2.35 8.80 -16.56
N GLU A 257 -3.44 8.12 -16.25
CA GLU A 257 -3.70 6.74 -16.57
C GLU A 257 -4.56 6.64 -17.81
N SER A 258 -4.14 5.84 -18.78
CA SER A 258 -4.94 5.45 -19.94
C SER A 258 -5.27 3.96 -19.86
N ILE A 259 -6.49 3.59 -20.27
CA ILE A 259 -6.94 2.20 -20.40
C ILE A 259 -7.17 1.94 -21.88
N ASN A 260 -6.48 0.93 -22.44
CA ASN A 260 -6.51 0.63 -23.88
C ASN A 260 -6.32 1.89 -24.75
N GLN A 261 -5.29 2.68 -24.39
CA GLN A 261 -4.90 3.96 -25.01
C GLN A 261 -5.87 5.14 -24.77
N PHE A 262 -7.02 4.95 -24.11
CA PHE A 262 -7.96 6.03 -23.79
C PHE A 262 -7.68 6.59 -22.39
N PRO A 263 -7.37 7.90 -22.26
CA PRO A 263 -7.17 8.54 -20.96
C PRO A 263 -8.41 8.39 -20.05
N LYS A 264 -8.21 7.99 -18.80
CA LYS A 264 -9.28 7.66 -17.86
C LYS A 264 -9.21 8.40 -16.53
N SER A 265 -8.01 8.64 -16.01
CA SER A 265 -7.86 9.30 -14.73
C SER A 265 -6.63 10.18 -14.68
N PHE A 266 -6.71 11.21 -13.85
CA PHE A 266 -5.62 12.13 -13.55
C PHE A 266 -5.37 12.09 -12.04
N LEU A 267 -4.13 11.89 -11.64
CA LEU A 267 -3.69 12.03 -10.26
C LEU A 267 -2.71 13.19 -10.14
N GLU A 268 -2.94 14.03 -9.15
CA GLU A 268 -2.01 15.10 -8.77
C GLU A 268 -1.40 14.77 -7.41
N ARG A 269 -0.10 15.03 -7.27
CA ARG A 269 0.63 15.02 -6.01
C ARG A 269 1.01 16.43 -5.61
N GLU A 270 0.70 16.80 -4.38
CA GLU A 270 1.23 17.99 -3.73
C GLU A 270 2.29 17.53 -2.74
N ILE A 271 3.53 18.01 -2.93
CA ILE A 271 4.69 17.61 -2.13
C ILE A 271 5.34 18.88 -1.59
N THR A 272 5.57 18.93 -0.29
CA THR A 272 6.41 19.97 0.33
C THR A 272 7.67 19.35 0.91
N TYR A 273 8.71 20.15 1.04
CA TYR A 273 10.03 19.70 1.48
C TYR A 273 10.47 20.47 2.73
N TYR A 274 11.31 19.83 3.54
CA TYR A 274 12.10 20.51 4.54
C TYR A 274 13.18 21.36 3.87
N PRO A 275 13.63 22.45 4.53
CA PRO A 275 14.74 23.28 4.04
C PRO A 275 16.03 22.50 3.79
#